data_c07cd1256c8ac500e7f40189153f29a6
#
_entry.id   c07cd1256c8ac500e7f40189153f29a6
#
_cell.length_a   1.000
_cell.length_b   1.000
_cell.length_c   1.000
_cell.angle_alpha   90.00
_cell.angle_beta   90.00
_cell.angle_gamma   90.00
#
_symmetry.space_group_name_H-M   'P 1'
#
loop_
_entity.id
_entity.type
_entity.pdbx_description
1 polymer ?
#
loop_
_entity_poly.entity_id
_entity_poly.type
_entity_poly.pdbx_seq_one_letter_code
_entity_poly.pdbx_strand_id
1 'polypeptide(L)'
;MQRALAFAGRIEEGADFAVLDDCSDAIMITEGTLSRPGPRIVYVNGALERLCGYPRDELLGSTPRMLQGYDTDREELARLQRELKAYGRFEGEILNYDKRRQEYVLGWTVVPIRDRAGAVRNWLSLQVDVLREVTGGRGRVVRPAL
;
A
#
# COMPACT_ATOMS: atom_id res chain seq x y z
N MET A 1 4.26 6.71 -11.00
CA MET A 1 4.70 6.95 -9.61
C MET A 1 4.59 8.42 -9.20
N GLN A 2 5.17 9.34 -9.94
CA GLN A 2 5.13 10.78 -9.60
C GLN A 2 3.72 11.38 -9.61
N ARG A 3 2.83 10.93 -10.50
CA ARG A 3 1.45 11.46 -10.59
C ARG A 3 0.64 11.16 -9.31
N ALA A 4 0.76 9.96 -8.77
CA ALA A 4 0.03 9.59 -7.56
C ALA A 4 0.59 10.30 -6.32
N LEU A 5 1.92 10.45 -6.23
CA LEU A 5 2.54 11.22 -5.14
C LEU A 5 2.20 12.71 -5.21
N ALA A 6 2.18 13.28 -6.42
CA ALA A 6 1.76 14.67 -6.62
C ALA A 6 0.28 14.87 -6.28
N PHE A 7 -0.55 13.86 -6.56
CA PHE A 7 -1.97 13.88 -6.22
C PHE A 7 -2.17 13.90 -4.70
N ALA A 8 -1.43 13.06 -3.96
CA ALA A 8 -1.52 13.00 -2.50
C ALA A 8 -1.27 14.38 -1.85
N GLY A 9 -0.36 15.18 -2.41
CA GLY A 9 -0.09 16.53 -1.93
C GLY A 9 -1.16 17.58 -2.28
N ARG A 10 -2.14 17.22 -3.11
CA ARG A 10 -3.19 18.14 -3.58
C ARG A 10 -4.60 17.71 -3.21
N ILE A 11 -4.76 16.55 -2.57
CA ILE A 11 -6.09 16.06 -2.16
C ILE A 11 -6.63 16.95 -1.05
N GLU A 12 -7.78 17.53 -1.33
CA GLU A 12 -8.57 18.24 -0.33
C GLU A 12 -9.48 17.28 0.41
N GLU A 13 -9.90 17.68 1.60
CA GLU A 13 -10.87 16.93 2.38
C GLU A 13 -12.15 16.70 1.55
N GLY A 14 -12.58 15.43 1.49
CA GLY A 14 -13.75 15.04 0.71
C GLY A 14 -13.48 14.77 -0.77
N ALA A 15 -12.22 14.76 -1.21
CA ALA A 15 -11.88 14.44 -2.59
C ALA A 15 -12.33 13.02 -2.97
N ASP A 16 -12.79 12.88 -4.20
CA ASP A 16 -13.15 11.59 -4.77
C ASP A 16 -11.88 10.87 -5.26
N PHE A 17 -11.54 9.75 -4.64
CA PHE A 17 -10.38 8.97 -5.02
C PHE A 17 -10.54 8.26 -6.38
N ALA A 18 -11.74 8.25 -6.96
CA ALA A 18 -12.01 7.61 -8.24
C ALA A 18 -11.13 8.14 -9.38
N VAL A 19 -10.55 9.33 -9.24
CA VAL A 19 -9.57 9.87 -10.20
C VAL A 19 -8.32 8.99 -10.31
N LEU A 20 -8.09 8.11 -9.35
CA LEU A 20 -6.95 7.18 -9.34
C LEU A 20 -7.27 5.81 -9.98
N ASP A 21 -8.52 5.58 -10.37
CA ASP A 21 -8.96 4.28 -10.91
C ASP A 21 -8.17 3.88 -12.16
N ASP A 22 -7.85 4.83 -13.03
CA ASP A 22 -7.13 4.59 -14.28
C ASP A 22 -5.61 4.66 -14.13
N CYS A 23 -5.10 4.88 -12.93
CA CYS A 23 -3.67 4.91 -12.68
C CYS A 23 -3.09 3.50 -12.83
N SER A 24 -1.98 3.38 -13.57
CA SER A 24 -1.30 2.09 -13.76
C SER A 24 -0.54 1.62 -12.52
N ASP A 25 -0.21 2.53 -11.61
CA ASP A 25 0.41 2.18 -10.33
C ASP A 25 -0.61 1.58 -9.37
N ALA A 26 -0.23 0.55 -8.63
CA ALA A 26 -1.09 -0.03 -7.61
C ALA A 26 -1.21 0.92 -6.41
N ILE A 27 -2.44 1.32 -6.08
CA ILE A 27 -2.71 2.32 -5.04
C ILE A 27 -3.68 1.74 -4.02
N MET A 28 -3.32 1.90 -2.74
CA MET A 28 -4.17 1.64 -1.60
C MET A 28 -4.23 2.90 -0.73
N ILE A 29 -5.42 3.27 -0.31
CA ILE A 29 -5.62 4.38 0.64
C ILE A 29 -6.28 3.82 1.89
N THR A 30 -5.74 4.19 3.05
CA THR A 30 -6.27 3.78 4.35
C THR A 30 -6.70 4.98 5.16
N GLU A 31 -7.44 4.73 6.24
CA GLU A 31 -7.71 5.73 7.27
C GLU A 31 -6.40 6.25 7.89
N GLY A 32 -6.47 7.40 8.53
CA GLY A 32 -5.30 8.04 9.13
C GLY A 32 -4.83 7.42 10.45
N THR A 33 -5.69 6.67 11.15
CA THR A 33 -5.30 6.08 12.44
C THR A 33 -4.30 4.94 12.25
N LEU A 34 -3.24 4.94 13.08
CA LEU A 34 -2.23 3.89 13.08
C LEU A 34 -2.37 2.95 14.28
N SER A 35 -3.32 3.22 15.17
CA SER A 35 -3.58 2.37 16.35
C SER A 35 -4.25 1.05 15.95
N ARG A 36 -4.09 0.02 16.79
CA ARG A 36 -4.70 -1.28 16.55
C ARG A 36 -6.23 -1.18 16.47
N PRO A 37 -6.86 -1.96 15.59
CA PRO A 37 -6.33 -3.07 14.76
C PRO A 37 -5.56 -2.62 13.51
N GLY A 38 -5.31 -1.36 13.35
CA GLY A 38 -4.66 -0.74 12.20
C GLY A 38 -5.66 0.04 11.35
N PRO A 39 -5.15 0.81 10.40
CA PRO A 39 -6.00 1.61 9.54
C PRO A 39 -6.81 0.73 8.59
N ARG A 40 -8.09 1.06 8.41
CA ARG A 40 -8.94 0.35 7.46
C ARG A 40 -8.69 0.85 6.04
N ILE A 41 -8.77 -0.06 5.11
CA ILE A 41 -8.66 0.25 3.68
C ILE A 41 -9.95 0.93 3.24
N VAL A 42 -9.83 2.13 2.66
CA VAL A 42 -10.97 2.91 2.17
C VAL A 42 -11.01 3.03 0.66
N TYR A 43 -9.88 2.75 -0.02
CA TYR A 43 -9.80 2.79 -1.47
C TYR A 43 -8.69 1.87 -1.97
N VAL A 44 -8.95 1.20 -3.09
CA VAL A 44 -7.97 0.50 -3.92
C VAL A 44 -8.33 0.70 -5.39
N ASN A 45 -7.32 0.74 -6.26
CA ASN A 45 -7.56 0.76 -7.70
C ASN A 45 -7.41 -0.63 -8.33
N GLY A 46 -7.70 -0.75 -9.61
CA GLY A 46 -7.62 -2.02 -10.32
C GLY A 46 -6.21 -2.61 -10.35
N ALA A 47 -5.18 -1.77 -10.42
CA ALA A 47 -3.79 -2.23 -10.38
C ALA A 47 -3.47 -2.91 -9.05
N LEU A 48 -4.00 -2.39 -7.93
CA LEU A 48 -3.83 -3.00 -6.61
C LEU A 48 -4.53 -4.36 -6.52
N GLU A 49 -5.75 -4.47 -7.06
CA GLU A 49 -6.46 -5.75 -7.12
C GLU A 49 -5.65 -6.81 -7.88
N ARG A 50 -5.08 -6.44 -9.02
CA ARG A 50 -4.23 -7.35 -9.81
C ARG A 50 -2.94 -7.73 -9.07
N LEU A 51 -2.38 -6.82 -8.32
CA LEU A 51 -1.15 -7.07 -7.56
C LEU A 51 -1.35 -8.12 -6.47
N CYS A 52 -2.39 -7.97 -5.66
CA CYS A 52 -2.63 -8.84 -4.51
C CYS A 52 -3.63 -9.98 -4.77
N GLY A 53 -4.36 -9.93 -5.89
CA GLY A 53 -5.33 -10.96 -6.25
C GLY A 53 -6.65 -10.91 -5.50
N TYR A 54 -6.82 -9.99 -4.55
CA TYR A 54 -8.08 -9.80 -3.84
C TYR A 54 -8.96 -8.80 -4.58
N PRO A 55 -10.25 -9.08 -4.74
CA PRO A 55 -11.17 -8.11 -5.29
C PRO A 55 -11.43 -6.95 -4.30
N ARG A 56 -11.81 -5.81 -4.85
CA ARG A 56 -12.05 -4.59 -4.09
C ARG A 56 -12.99 -4.78 -2.89
N ASP A 57 -14.08 -5.50 -3.07
CA ASP A 57 -15.07 -5.71 -2.02
C ASP A 57 -14.54 -6.54 -0.85
N GLU A 58 -13.53 -7.39 -1.06
CA GLU A 58 -12.84 -8.09 0.03
C GLU A 58 -11.81 -7.21 0.74
N LEU A 59 -11.27 -6.22 0.06
CA LEU A 59 -10.25 -5.32 0.61
C LEU A 59 -10.84 -4.17 1.41
N LEU A 60 -11.91 -3.55 0.91
CA LEU A 60 -12.52 -2.37 1.56
C LEU A 60 -13.05 -2.73 2.94
N GLY A 61 -12.71 -1.91 3.92
CA GLY A 61 -13.10 -2.11 5.32
C GLY A 61 -12.20 -3.07 6.09
N SER A 62 -11.36 -3.84 5.41
CA SER A 62 -10.32 -4.66 6.03
C SER A 62 -9.09 -3.82 6.32
N THR A 63 -8.09 -4.39 6.98
CA THR A 63 -6.81 -3.73 7.21
C THR A 63 -5.72 -4.37 6.36
N PRO A 64 -4.61 -3.65 6.08
CA PRO A 64 -3.49 -4.23 5.33
C PRO A 64 -2.87 -5.50 5.95
N ARG A 65 -3.17 -5.79 7.20
CA ARG A 65 -2.75 -7.03 7.86
C ARG A 65 -3.22 -8.29 7.16
N MET A 66 -4.33 -8.22 6.41
CA MET A 66 -4.82 -9.37 5.64
C MET A 66 -3.82 -9.85 4.58
N LEU A 67 -2.90 -8.98 4.16
CA LEU A 67 -1.86 -9.30 3.18
C LEU A 67 -0.57 -9.80 3.84
N GLN A 68 -0.50 -9.79 5.15
CA GLN A 68 0.65 -10.28 5.92
C GLN A 68 0.50 -11.78 6.22
N GLY A 69 1.62 -12.42 6.55
CA GLY A 69 1.62 -13.82 6.88
C GLY A 69 2.83 -14.23 7.72
N TYR A 70 3.10 -15.52 7.72
CA TYR A 70 4.07 -16.14 8.62
C TYR A 70 5.48 -15.53 8.51
N ASP A 71 5.96 -15.31 7.29
CA ASP A 71 7.32 -14.81 7.06
C ASP A 71 7.41 -13.29 6.89
N THR A 72 6.32 -12.57 7.15
CA THR A 72 6.34 -11.10 7.11
C THR A 72 7.25 -10.56 8.21
N ASP A 73 8.19 -9.69 7.83
CA ASP A 73 9.16 -9.12 8.77
C ASP A 73 8.49 -8.12 9.71
N ARG A 74 8.41 -8.50 10.99
CA ARG A 74 7.81 -7.67 12.03
C ARG A 74 8.63 -6.42 12.35
N GLU A 75 9.95 -6.48 12.15
CA GLU A 75 10.83 -5.31 12.32
C GLU A 75 10.55 -4.25 11.26
N GLU A 76 10.30 -4.64 10.01
CA GLU A 76 9.91 -3.70 8.95
C GLU A 76 8.55 -3.06 9.25
N LEU A 77 7.59 -3.81 9.78
CA LEU A 77 6.31 -3.24 10.20
C LEU A 77 6.48 -2.24 11.35
N ALA A 78 7.37 -2.53 12.28
CA ALA A 78 7.69 -1.61 13.38
C ALA A 78 8.39 -0.36 12.86
N ARG A 79 9.30 -0.51 11.88
CA ARG A 79 9.97 0.62 11.21
C ARG A 79 8.96 1.52 10.49
N LEU A 80 7.99 0.92 9.78
CA LEU A 80 6.91 1.66 9.13
C LEU A 80 6.20 2.56 10.16
N GLN A 81 5.77 1.98 11.25
CA GLN A 81 5.07 2.74 12.31
C GLN A 81 5.90 3.90 12.85
N ARG A 82 7.18 3.64 13.14
CA ARG A 82 8.07 4.68 13.67
C ARG A 82 8.28 5.81 12.66
N GLU A 83 8.50 5.48 11.40
CA GLU A 83 8.80 6.48 10.37
C GLU A 83 7.56 7.30 9.99
N LEU A 84 6.40 6.68 9.93
CA LEU A 84 5.16 7.43 9.69
C LEU A 84 4.90 8.43 10.83
N LYS A 85 5.13 8.03 12.08
CA LYS A 85 4.96 8.92 13.23
C LYS A 85 6.03 10.01 13.30
N ALA A 86 7.27 9.69 12.98
CA ALA A 86 8.40 10.62 13.10
C ALA A 86 8.52 11.55 11.89
N TYR A 87 8.34 11.02 10.68
CA TYR A 87 8.63 11.75 9.44
C TYR A 87 7.41 11.97 8.54
N GLY A 88 6.29 11.30 8.84
CA GLY A 88 5.11 11.34 7.99
C GLY A 88 5.28 10.68 6.63
N ARG A 89 6.30 9.83 6.46
CA ARG A 89 6.62 9.16 5.20
C ARG A 89 7.38 7.87 5.46
N PHE A 90 7.17 6.89 4.57
CA PHE A 90 7.89 5.61 4.61
C PHE A 90 8.18 5.12 3.21
N GLU A 91 9.36 4.52 3.03
CA GLU A 91 9.72 3.72 1.87
C GLU A 91 10.38 2.44 2.36
N GLY A 92 10.02 1.30 1.76
CA GLY A 92 10.62 0.03 2.15
C GLY A 92 10.10 -1.14 1.35
N GLU A 93 10.55 -2.30 1.75
CA GLU A 93 10.16 -3.59 1.15
C GLU A 93 9.70 -4.54 2.25
N ILE A 94 8.67 -5.32 1.96
CA ILE A 94 8.15 -6.31 2.89
C ILE A 94 7.58 -7.51 2.15
N LEU A 95 7.63 -8.68 2.78
CA LEU A 95 7.01 -9.88 2.25
C LEU A 95 5.51 -9.86 2.53
N ASN A 96 4.72 -9.90 1.47
CA ASN A 96 3.26 -10.03 1.51
C ASN A 96 2.81 -11.35 0.88
N TYR A 97 1.54 -11.67 1.04
CA TYR A 97 0.90 -12.86 0.50
C TYR A 97 -0.33 -12.46 -0.31
N ASP A 98 -0.44 -12.98 -1.54
CA ASP A 98 -1.62 -12.76 -2.38
C ASP A 98 -2.79 -13.65 -1.94
N LYS A 99 -3.94 -13.53 -2.61
CA LYS A 99 -5.13 -14.32 -2.29
C LYS A 99 -4.90 -15.83 -2.40
N ARG A 100 -3.97 -16.26 -3.26
CA ARG A 100 -3.58 -17.68 -3.39
C ARG A 100 -2.53 -18.10 -2.37
N ARG A 101 -2.21 -17.23 -1.42
CA ARG A 101 -1.19 -17.44 -0.38
C ARG A 101 0.21 -17.59 -0.96
N GLN A 102 0.44 -17.02 -2.12
CA GLN A 102 1.78 -16.96 -2.71
C GLN A 102 2.49 -15.71 -2.23
N GLU A 103 3.76 -15.87 -1.89
CA GLU A 103 4.59 -14.79 -1.39
C GLU A 103 5.03 -13.86 -2.53
N TYR A 104 5.07 -12.56 -2.25
CA TYR A 104 5.71 -11.59 -3.12
C TYR A 104 6.38 -10.50 -2.29
N VAL A 105 7.45 -9.92 -2.82
CA VAL A 105 8.12 -8.79 -2.14
C VAL A 105 7.44 -7.51 -2.59
N LEU A 106 6.76 -6.88 -1.64
CA LEU A 106 6.14 -5.60 -1.83
C LEU A 106 7.17 -4.50 -1.63
N GLY A 107 7.41 -3.71 -2.69
CA GLY A 107 8.02 -2.40 -2.55
C GLY A 107 6.91 -1.39 -2.34
N TRP A 108 7.02 -0.55 -1.31
CA TRP A 108 5.98 0.42 -1.09
C TRP A 108 6.50 1.77 -0.62
N THR A 109 5.77 2.81 -1.02
CA THR A 109 5.96 4.18 -0.55
C THR A 109 4.65 4.63 0.07
N VAL A 110 4.69 5.11 1.30
CA VAL A 110 3.52 5.59 2.03
C VAL A 110 3.67 7.08 2.31
N VAL A 111 2.66 7.86 1.92
CA VAL A 111 2.62 9.31 2.12
C VAL A 111 1.28 9.73 2.73
N PRO A 112 1.23 10.84 3.48
CA PRO A 112 -0.01 11.29 4.08
C PRO A 112 -0.88 12.07 3.09
N ILE A 113 -2.18 11.98 3.31
CA ILE A 113 -3.17 12.91 2.76
C ILE A 113 -3.64 13.75 3.96
N ARG A 114 -3.35 15.05 3.93
CA ARG A 114 -3.63 15.94 5.05
C ARG A 114 -4.84 16.82 4.77
N ASP A 115 -5.56 17.19 5.84
CA ASP A 115 -6.58 18.21 5.74
C ASP A 115 -5.95 19.61 5.77
N ARG A 116 -6.80 20.65 5.69
CA ARG A 116 -6.35 22.04 5.69
C ARG A 116 -5.66 22.44 6.99
N ALA A 117 -5.98 21.78 8.09
CA ALA A 117 -5.36 22.01 9.40
C ALA A 117 -4.00 21.29 9.54
N GLY A 118 -3.62 20.46 8.53
CA GLY A 118 -2.38 19.71 8.54
C GLY A 118 -2.47 18.33 9.19
N ALA A 119 -3.66 17.93 9.67
CA ALA A 119 -3.84 16.60 10.25
C ALA A 119 -3.89 15.51 9.16
N VAL A 120 -3.33 14.34 9.45
CA VAL A 120 -3.38 13.21 8.53
C VAL A 120 -4.77 12.61 8.53
N ARG A 121 -5.45 12.68 7.39
CA ARG A 121 -6.77 12.09 7.18
C ARG A 121 -6.69 10.68 6.64
N ASN A 122 -5.75 10.44 5.75
CA ASN A 122 -5.55 9.15 5.09
C ASN A 122 -4.05 8.94 4.85
N TRP A 123 -3.69 7.68 4.61
CA TRP A 123 -2.38 7.31 4.09
C TRP A 123 -2.56 6.74 2.68
N LEU A 124 -1.79 7.25 1.74
CA LEU A 124 -1.73 6.71 0.38
C LEU A 124 -0.49 5.85 0.24
N SER A 125 -0.68 4.61 -0.21
CA SER A 125 0.39 3.65 -0.45
C SER A 125 0.48 3.33 -1.94
N LEU A 126 1.67 3.56 -2.51
CA LEU A 126 2.05 3.07 -3.83
C LEU A 126 2.77 1.75 -3.67
N GLN A 127 2.37 0.73 -4.42
CA GLN A 127 2.83 -0.64 -4.23
C GLN A 127 3.29 -1.26 -5.54
N VAL A 128 4.41 -1.98 -5.49
CA VAL A 128 4.94 -2.74 -6.63
C VAL A 128 5.39 -4.13 -6.17
N ASP A 129 5.27 -5.13 -7.04
CA ASP A 129 5.98 -6.40 -6.86
C ASP A 129 7.42 -6.19 -7.37
N VAL A 130 8.36 -6.07 -6.45
CA VAL A 130 9.75 -5.71 -6.76
C VAL A 130 10.39 -6.68 -7.75
N LEU A 131 10.16 -7.98 -7.58
CA LEU A 131 10.75 -8.99 -8.45
C LEU A 131 10.12 -8.98 -9.85
N ARG A 132 8.82 -8.78 -9.92
CA ARG A 132 8.10 -8.72 -11.19
C ARG A 132 8.49 -7.50 -12.01
N GLU A 133 8.71 -6.36 -11.36
CA GLU A 133 9.17 -5.14 -12.01
C GLU A 133 10.58 -5.33 -12.59
N VAL A 134 11.50 -5.92 -11.82
CA VAL A 134 12.87 -6.20 -12.26
C VAL A 134 12.92 -7.13 -13.47
N THR A 135 11.98 -8.08 -13.56
CA THR A 135 11.90 -9.04 -14.68
C THR A 135 11.09 -8.55 -15.87
N GLY A 136 10.63 -7.30 -15.86
CA GLY A 136 9.77 -6.75 -16.91
C GLY A 136 8.36 -7.30 -16.93
N GLY A 137 7.90 -7.88 -15.83
CA GLY A 137 6.54 -8.39 -15.67
C GLY A 137 6.26 -9.71 -16.37
N ARG A 138 7.27 -10.38 -16.89
CA ARG A 138 7.12 -11.69 -17.55
C ARG A 138 7.30 -12.82 -16.54
N GLY A 139 6.20 -13.49 -16.23
CA GLY A 139 6.24 -14.70 -15.45
C GLY A 139 6.61 -14.49 -14.00
N ARG A 140 6.50 -15.57 -13.25
CA ARG A 140 6.86 -15.60 -11.85
C ARG A 140 8.32 -15.99 -11.73
N VAL A 141 9.10 -15.14 -11.11
CA VAL A 141 10.47 -15.50 -10.77
C VAL A 141 10.42 -16.42 -9.56
N VAL A 142 10.99 -17.61 -9.69
CA VAL A 142 11.20 -18.49 -8.54
C VAL A 142 12.28 -17.83 -7.68
N ARG A 143 11.89 -17.44 -6.46
CA ARG A 143 12.83 -16.84 -5.53
C ARG A 143 13.85 -17.88 -5.06
N PRO A 144 15.14 -17.52 -4.99
CA PRO A 144 16.05 -18.37 -4.26
C PRO A 144 15.57 -18.48 -2.81
N ALA A 145 15.58 -19.68 -2.28
CA ALA A 145 15.33 -19.88 -0.87
C ALA A 145 16.36 -19.08 -0.06
N LEU A 146 15.88 -18.18 0.75
CA LEU A 146 16.71 -17.43 1.68
C LEU A 146 17.10 -18.33 2.85
#